data_5d4b779070ad838d6870199afc5842f2
#
_entry.id   5d4b779070ad838d6870199afc5842f2
#
_cell.length_a   1.000
_cell.length_b   1.000
_cell.length_c   1.000
_cell.angle_alpha   90.00
_cell.angle_beta   90.00
_cell.angle_gamma   90.00
#
_symmetry.space_group_name_H-M   'P 1'
#
loop_
_entity.id
_entity.type
_entity.pdbx_description
1 polymer ?
#
loop_
_entity_poly.entity_id
_entity_poly.type
_entity_poly.pdbx_seq_one_letter_code
_entity_poly.pdbx_strand_id
1 'polypeptide(L)'
;MKIPVLAPALFALATLPAFAAPDLVNRLSWGVTANGAGAERAWLEQQLHPGDDDGLPPQAVDQIAALDISRKPMTEIAIAVKQLQLQARAAKGTDGAKDARKPYQQALNDLERQAQTRSLLRDLYSRNQLKEQLTWFWFNHFNVFAKKGEIRAMVGDYEETAIRPHALGKFRDLLAATVFHPAMIQYLDNQQNAAGKINENYAREIMELHTMGVGSGYSQADVQELARILTGVGVNLTGIPRRVGPQIREQYVSDGLFEFNPRRHDYGDKTFLGHAIKGSGLQEVSDAIDILSRQPATARFVSTQLAQYFCCDAPSPALVAAMTATWQHSDGDIAAVLRTLFDSNEFGASLGHKFKDPMHYAVSAVRLVYGDQVIANTQPILNWLNRMGEPLFGHETPDGYPLTEAAWAGPGQIATRFEIARQIGAGAPQLFRADGDTVTRPPPPVLEQTAWYQALQLPTATRDAVTQGATPADRNMLLLSSPQFMRR
;
A
#
# COMPACT_ATOMS: atom_id res chain seq x y z
N MET A 1 -39.60 45.11 -20.63
CA MET A 1 -38.58 44.05 -20.68
C MET A 1 -38.14 43.79 -19.25
N LYS A 2 -38.70 42.74 -18.60
CA LYS A 2 -38.42 42.39 -17.18
C LYS A 2 -37.33 41.35 -17.17
N ILE A 3 -36.21 41.62 -16.52
CA ILE A 3 -35.08 40.71 -16.31
C ILE A 3 -35.47 39.80 -15.15
N PRO A 4 -35.37 38.45 -15.26
CA PRO A 4 -35.61 37.56 -14.13
C PRO A 4 -34.38 37.60 -13.20
N VAL A 5 -34.63 37.87 -11.92
CA VAL A 5 -33.66 37.73 -10.83
C VAL A 5 -33.49 36.24 -10.55
N LEU A 6 -32.29 35.70 -10.80
CA LEU A 6 -31.91 34.35 -10.34
C LEU A 6 -31.76 34.40 -8.82
N ALA A 7 -32.55 33.57 -8.13
CA ALA A 7 -32.37 33.31 -6.72
C ALA A 7 -31.10 32.43 -6.50
N PRO A 8 -30.28 32.71 -5.47
CA PRO A 8 -29.15 31.87 -5.14
C PRO A 8 -29.66 30.54 -4.61
N ALA A 9 -29.17 29.44 -5.22
CA ALA A 9 -29.39 28.10 -4.69
C ALA A 9 -28.67 27.98 -3.33
N LEU A 10 -29.43 27.88 -2.25
CA LEU A 10 -28.90 27.49 -0.95
C LEU A 10 -28.41 26.01 -1.07
N PHE A 11 -27.11 25.82 -1.09
CA PHE A 11 -26.53 24.54 -0.79
C PHE A 11 -26.84 24.22 0.69
N ALA A 12 -27.75 23.31 0.92
CA ALA A 12 -27.98 22.73 2.24
C ALA A 12 -26.67 22.05 2.65
N LEU A 13 -25.96 22.59 3.64
CA LEU A 13 -24.90 21.90 4.35
C LEU A 13 -25.55 20.67 5.00
N ALA A 14 -25.36 19.50 4.40
CA ALA A 14 -25.69 18.25 5.01
C ALA A 14 -24.88 18.15 6.32
N THR A 15 -25.56 18.19 7.45
CA THR A 15 -24.96 17.90 8.75
C THR A 15 -24.57 16.41 8.72
N LEU A 16 -23.27 16.12 8.72
CA LEU A 16 -22.78 14.76 8.93
C LEU A 16 -23.37 14.22 10.23
N PRO A 17 -23.79 12.96 10.26
CA PRO A 17 -24.12 12.30 11.52
C PRO A 17 -22.92 12.42 12.47
N ALA A 18 -23.17 12.78 13.73
CA ALA A 18 -22.14 12.81 14.76
C ALA A 18 -21.65 11.37 15.00
N PHE A 19 -20.58 10.96 14.33
CA PHE A 19 -19.95 9.66 14.55
C PHE A 19 -19.27 9.66 15.92
N ALA A 20 -19.27 8.50 16.59
CA ALA A 20 -18.43 8.33 17.76
C ALA A 20 -16.96 8.50 17.32
N ALA A 21 -16.30 9.52 17.83
CA ALA A 21 -14.94 9.90 17.44
C ALA A 21 -13.93 8.74 17.41
N PRO A 22 -13.95 7.77 18.36
CA PRO A 22 -13.05 6.62 18.34
C PRO A 22 -13.23 5.70 17.12
N ASP A 23 -14.46 5.52 16.61
CA ASP A 23 -14.73 4.60 15.51
C ASP A 23 -14.23 5.15 14.17
N LEU A 24 -14.35 6.46 13.95
CA LEU A 24 -13.80 7.11 12.77
C LEU A 24 -12.27 7.02 12.74
N VAL A 25 -11.60 7.30 13.87
CA VAL A 25 -10.14 7.16 13.97
C VAL A 25 -9.71 5.70 13.76
N ASN A 26 -10.42 4.74 14.39
CA ASN A 26 -10.13 3.32 14.21
C ASN A 26 -10.24 2.86 12.74
N ARG A 27 -11.18 3.44 11.97
CA ARG A 27 -11.37 3.13 10.56
C ARG A 27 -10.35 3.80 9.64
N LEU A 28 -10.01 5.06 9.86
CA LEU A 28 -9.18 5.87 8.98
C LEU A 28 -7.71 5.96 9.41
N SER A 29 -7.34 5.24 10.47
CA SER A 29 -5.96 5.05 10.91
C SER A 29 -5.65 3.56 11.09
N TRP A 30 -4.40 3.24 11.30
CA TRP A 30 -3.98 1.90 11.72
C TRP A 30 -4.44 1.54 13.16
N GLY A 31 -5.51 2.14 13.64
CA GLY A 31 -6.07 1.95 14.95
C GLY A 31 -5.81 3.08 15.92
N VAL A 32 -6.61 3.14 16.98
CA VAL A 32 -6.50 4.12 18.04
C VAL A 32 -5.30 3.83 18.96
N THR A 33 -4.81 4.86 19.65
CA THR A 33 -3.89 4.71 20.76
C THR A 33 -4.64 4.71 22.11
N ALA A 34 -3.99 4.25 23.17
CA ALA A 34 -4.57 4.18 24.52
C ALA A 34 -5.09 5.55 25.02
N ASN A 35 -4.44 6.63 24.63
CA ASN A 35 -4.80 8.00 25.02
C ASN A 35 -6.02 8.54 24.26
N GLY A 36 -6.50 7.80 23.24
CA GLY A 36 -7.61 8.21 22.40
C GLY A 36 -7.22 9.37 21.46
N ALA A 37 -7.86 9.45 20.31
CA ALA A 37 -7.84 10.66 19.48
C ALA A 37 -9.29 11.12 19.34
N GLY A 38 -9.58 12.36 19.68
CA GLY A 38 -10.83 12.99 19.30
C GLY A 38 -10.80 13.17 17.79
N ALA A 39 -11.72 12.52 17.06
CA ALA A 39 -11.89 12.77 15.64
C ALA A 39 -12.87 13.91 15.46
N GLU A 40 -12.35 15.09 15.32
CA GLU A 40 -13.10 16.25 14.86
C GLU A 40 -13.05 16.30 13.32
N ARG A 41 -13.97 17.04 12.71
CA ARG A 41 -13.96 17.28 11.27
C ARG A 41 -12.61 17.86 10.80
N ALA A 42 -11.98 18.70 11.62
CA ALA A 42 -10.64 19.23 11.38
C ALA A 42 -9.57 18.15 11.22
N TRP A 43 -9.66 17.07 12.01
CA TRP A 43 -8.74 15.94 11.89
C TRP A 43 -8.90 15.22 10.54
N LEU A 44 -10.14 14.96 10.10
CA LEU A 44 -10.40 14.35 8.79
C LEU A 44 -9.85 15.20 7.64
N GLU A 45 -10.04 16.52 7.69
CA GLU A 45 -9.49 17.46 6.70
C GLU A 45 -7.96 17.37 6.65
N GLN A 46 -7.32 17.34 7.82
CA GLN A 46 -5.87 17.18 7.91
C GLN A 46 -5.41 15.82 7.36
N GLN A 47 -6.17 14.74 7.57
CA GLN A 47 -5.84 13.43 7.02
C GLN A 47 -5.98 13.35 5.50
N LEU A 48 -6.99 14.04 4.93
CA LEU A 48 -7.18 14.12 3.47
C LEU A 48 -6.16 15.03 2.78
N HIS A 49 -5.60 16.00 3.52
CA HIS A 49 -4.61 16.96 3.02
C HIS A 49 -3.41 17.02 3.97
N PRO A 50 -2.65 15.90 4.09
CA PRO A 50 -1.52 15.82 4.99
C PRO A 50 -0.42 16.79 4.56
N GLY A 51 0.25 17.41 5.55
CA GLY A 51 1.50 18.14 5.32
C GLY A 51 2.68 17.19 5.05
N ASP A 52 3.83 17.78 4.75
CA ASP A 52 5.07 17.02 4.48
C ASP A 52 5.66 16.38 5.76
N ASP A 53 5.38 16.94 6.93
CA ASP A 53 5.83 16.41 8.21
C ASP A 53 4.96 15.24 8.66
N ASP A 54 5.54 14.06 8.69
CA ASP A 54 4.88 12.84 9.18
C ASP A 54 4.73 12.80 10.71
N GLY A 55 5.40 13.70 11.45
CA GLY A 55 5.35 13.80 12.91
C GLY A 55 5.83 12.55 13.63
N LEU A 56 6.80 11.86 13.05
CA LEU A 56 7.39 10.66 13.65
C LEU A 56 8.15 11.01 14.94
N PRO A 57 8.12 10.13 15.97
CA PRO A 57 8.99 10.27 17.12
C PRO A 57 10.48 10.25 16.72
N PRO A 58 11.36 11.02 17.42
CA PRO A 58 12.79 11.10 17.08
C PRO A 58 13.47 9.73 16.93
N GLN A 59 13.16 8.78 17.82
CA GLN A 59 13.71 7.42 17.75
C GLN A 59 13.30 6.66 16.47
N ALA A 60 12.08 6.86 15.98
CA ALA A 60 11.64 6.26 14.71
C ALA A 60 12.32 6.94 13.53
N VAL A 61 12.49 8.26 13.58
CA VAL A 61 13.26 9.02 12.57
C VAL A 61 14.69 8.49 12.50
N ASP A 62 15.37 8.34 13.64
CA ASP A 62 16.74 7.85 13.70
C ASP A 62 16.86 6.41 13.15
N GLN A 63 15.92 5.54 13.51
CA GLN A 63 15.89 4.16 12.97
C GLN A 63 15.72 4.15 11.46
N ILE A 64 14.80 4.94 10.91
CA ILE A 64 14.56 5.05 9.46
C ILE A 64 15.80 5.63 8.76
N ALA A 65 16.39 6.68 9.31
CA ALA A 65 17.58 7.32 8.74
C ALA A 65 18.82 6.40 8.75
N ALA A 66 18.90 5.45 9.69
CA ALA A 66 19.99 4.48 9.75
C ALA A 66 19.94 3.40 8.67
N LEU A 67 18.79 3.18 8.02
CA LEU A 67 18.62 2.15 6.99
C LEU A 67 19.43 2.48 5.72
N ASP A 68 20.05 1.48 5.13
CA ASP A 68 20.78 1.65 3.86
C ASP A 68 19.87 2.20 2.74
N ILE A 69 18.62 1.69 2.68
CA ILE A 69 17.62 2.14 1.69
C ILE A 69 17.18 3.60 1.85
N SER A 70 17.47 4.22 2.99
CA SER A 70 17.21 5.65 3.24
C SER A 70 18.42 6.54 2.94
N ARG A 71 19.61 5.94 2.92
CA ARG A 71 20.89 6.65 2.74
C ARG A 71 21.50 6.53 1.34
N LYS A 72 21.14 5.44 0.63
CA LYS A 72 21.71 5.10 -0.67
C LYS A 72 20.64 5.16 -1.76
N PRO A 73 20.93 5.72 -2.93
CA PRO A 73 20.05 5.62 -4.07
C PRO A 73 19.75 4.17 -4.46
N MET A 74 18.55 3.87 -4.94
CA MET A 74 18.17 2.54 -5.44
C MET A 74 19.16 2.01 -6.49
N THR A 75 19.71 2.87 -7.35
CA THR A 75 20.70 2.50 -8.36
C THR A 75 21.97 1.92 -7.74
N GLU A 76 22.50 2.54 -6.70
CA GLU A 76 23.69 2.05 -5.99
C GLU A 76 23.42 0.68 -5.36
N ILE A 77 22.29 0.53 -4.69
CA ILE A 77 21.85 -0.72 -4.07
C ILE A 77 21.71 -1.83 -5.11
N ALA A 78 21.02 -1.56 -6.22
CA ALA A 78 20.80 -2.56 -7.27
C ALA A 78 22.09 -2.99 -7.96
N ILE A 79 23.03 -2.06 -8.19
CA ILE A 79 24.36 -2.37 -8.74
C ILE A 79 25.16 -3.27 -7.80
N ALA A 80 25.16 -2.96 -6.49
CA ALA A 80 25.85 -3.79 -5.49
C ALA A 80 25.28 -5.21 -5.43
N VAL A 81 23.93 -5.34 -5.41
CA VAL A 81 23.24 -6.62 -5.47
C VAL A 81 23.57 -7.38 -6.77
N LYS A 82 23.64 -6.66 -7.90
CA LYS A 82 24.01 -7.26 -9.19
C LYS A 82 25.41 -7.81 -9.21
N GLN A 83 26.36 -7.14 -8.59
CA GLN A 83 27.74 -7.63 -8.44
C GLN A 83 27.78 -8.93 -7.62
N LEU A 84 27.07 -9.00 -6.49
CA LEU A 84 26.96 -10.22 -5.69
C LEU A 84 26.31 -11.36 -6.49
N GLN A 85 25.28 -11.06 -7.29
CA GLN A 85 24.65 -12.03 -8.18
C GLN A 85 25.65 -12.60 -9.21
N LEU A 86 26.47 -11.74 -9.82
CA LEU A 86 27.47 -12.15 -10.80
C LEU A 86 28.53 -13.04 -10.16
N GLN A 87 28.99 -12.72 -8.95
CA GLN A 87 29.92 -13.56 -8.19
C GLN A 87 29.32 -14.95 -7.87
N ALA A 88 28.07 -14.96 -7.42
CA ALA A 88 27.34 -16.22 -7.16
C ALA A 88 27.15 -17.06 -8.43
N ARG A 89 26.92 -16.41 -9.59
CA ARG A 89 26.81 -17.10 -10.89
C ARG A 89 28.15 -17.65 -11.38
N ALA A 90 29.24 -16.90 -11.20
CA ALA A 90 30.58 -17.35 -11.58
C ALA A 90 31.05 -18.59 -10.82
N ALA A 91 30.60 -18.75 -9.57
CA ALA A 91 30.90 -19.92 -8.75
C ALA A 91 30.00 -21.15 -9.05
N LYS A 92 29.01 -21.01 -9.95
CA LYS A 92 28.06 -22.10 -10.28
C LYS A 92 28.82 -23.32 -10.85
N GLY A 93 28.57 -24.49 -10.26
CA GLY A 93 29.23 -25.75 -10.66
C GLY A 93 30.54 -26.04 -9.94
N THR A 94 30.96 -25.20 -9.00
CA THR A 94 32.11 -25.44 -8.11
C THR A 94 31.63 -25.86 -6.72
N ASP A 95 32.54 -26.47 -5.92
CA ASP A 95 32.27 -26.84 -4.52
C ASP A 95 31.90 -25.61 -3.65
N GLY A 96 32.38 -24.42 -4.01
CA GLY A 96 32.07 -23.15 -3.33
C GLY A 96 30.75 -22.48 -3.74
N ALA A 97 29.98 -23.02 -4.67
CA ALA A 97 28.78 -22.39 -5.24
C ALA A 97 27.73 -21.99 -4.18
N LYS A 98 27.54 -22.85 -3.17
CA LYS A 98 26.59 -22.59 -2.07
C LYS A 98 27.04 -21.42 -1.21
N ASP A 99 28.32 -21.33 -0.89
CA ASP A 99 28.87 -20.27 -0.05
C ASP A 99 28.92 -18.93 -0.80
N ALA A 100 29.25 -18.94 -2.08
CA ALA A 100 29.22 -17.75 -2.94
C ALA A 100 27.79 -17.16 -3.12
N ARG A 101 26.74 -17.98 -2.98
CA ARG A 101 25.35 -17.52 -3.05
C ARG A 101 24.84 -16.87 -1.77
N LYS A 102 25.42 -17.19 -0.61
CA LYS A 102 24.95 -16.67 0.70
C LYS A 102 24.98 -15.15 0.80
N PRO A 103 26.07 -14.42 0.46
CA PRO A 103 26.09 -12.96 0.54
C PRO A 103 25.01 -12.30 -0.32
N TYR A 104 24.77 -12.82 -1.53
CA TYR A 104 23.70 -12.32 -2.41
C TYR A 104 22.31 -12.48 -1.78
N GLN A 105 22.00 -13.67 -1.23
CA GLN A 105 20.70 -13.90 -0.60
C GLN A 105 20.54 -13.09 0.70
N GLN A 106 21.60 -12.94 1.48
CA GLN A 106 21.58 -12.16 2.70
C GLN A 106 21.36 -10.69 2.39
N ALA A 107 22.07 -10.11 1.42
CA ALA A 107 21.86 -8.72 1.01
C ALA A 107 20.42 -8.45 0.59
N LEU A 108 19.81 -9.35 -0.20
CA LEU A 108 18.41 -9.22 -0.61
C LEU A 108 17.44 -9.31 0.58
N ASN A 109 17.67 -10.23 1.52
CA ASN A 109 16.82 -10.37 2.69
C ASN A 109 16.94 -9.16 3.62
N ASP A 110 18.14 -8.62 3.76
CA ASP A 110 18.37 -7.43 4.60
C ASP A 110 17.70 -6.19 4.01
N LEU A 111 17.72 -6.02 2.68
CA LEU A 111 17.03 -4.93 2.00
C LEU A 111 15.51 -5.03 2.11
N GLU A 112 14.94 -6.23 1.93
CA GLU A 112 13.51 -6.48 2.15
C GLU A 112 13.11 -6.13 3.59
N ARG A 113 13.89 -6.60 4.58
CA ARG A 113 13.63 -6.31 6.00
C ARG A 113 13.72 -4.81 6.31
N GLN A 114 14.69 -4.09 5.71
CA GLN A 114 14.78 -2.64 5.87
C GLN A 114 13.55 -1.93 5.30
N ALA A 115 13.06 -2.33 4.13
CA ALA A 115 11.85 -1.78 3.54
C ALA A 115 10.62 -2.03 4.44
N GLN A 116 10.45 -3.27 4.92
CA GLN A 116 9.38 -3.65 5.85
C GLN A 116 9.47 -2.89 7.19
N THR A 117 10.68 -2.67 7.69
CA THR A 117 10.90 -1.89 8.94
C THR A 117 10.49 -0.44 8.74
N ARG A 118 10.88 0.21 7.65
CA ARG A 118 10.50 1.60 7.34
C ARG A 118 8.99 1.77 7.23
N SER A 119 8.33 0.88 6.48
CA SER A 119 6.88 0.88 6.33
C SER A 119 6.18 0.75 7.69
N LEU A 120 6.52 -0.28 8.49
CA LEU A 120 5.91 -0.51 9.81
C LEU A 120 6.13 0.64 10.81
N LEU A 121 7.30 1.27 10.82
CA LEU A 121 7.55 2.42 11.69
C LEU A 121 6.66 3.61 11.34
N ARG A 122 6.38 3.84 10.05
CA ARG A 122 5.42 4.86 9.61
C ARG A 122 3.98 4.49 9.94
N ASP A 123 3.57 3.26 9.70
CA ASP A 123 2.24 2.77 10.04
C ASP A 123 1.94 2.92 11.54
N LEU A 124 2.93 2.64 12.37
CA LEU A 124 2.80 2.74 13.81
C LEU A 124 2.76 4.19 14.31
N TYR A 125 3.60 5.08 13.77
CA TYR A 125 3.91 6.34 14.43
C TYR A 125 3.64 7.60 13.61
N SER A 126 3.41 7.52 12.29
CA SER A 126 3.05 8.70 11.50
C SER A 126 1.76 9.34 12.01
N ARG A 127 1.71 10.69 12.05
CA ARG A 127 0.46 11.43 12.29
C ARG A 127 -0.46 11.44 11.07
N ASN A 128 0.09 11.18 9.89
CA ASN A 128 -0.62 11.14 8.62
C ASN A 128 -1.18 9.73 8.34
N GLN A 129 -1.99 9.22 9.25
CA GLN A 129 -2.42 7.83 9.31
C GLN A 129 -3.21 7.37 8.09
N LEU A 130 -4.07 8.22 7.52
CA LEU A 130 -4.81 7.90 6.29
C LEU A 130 -3.85 7.74 5.10
N LYS A 131 -2.81 8.58 5.02
CA LYS A 131 -1.76 8.45 4.00
C LYS A 131 -1.03 7.12 4.09
N GLU A 132 -0.70 6.66 5.31
CA GLU A 132 -0.02 5.37 5.50
C GLU A 132 -0.95 4.19 5.16
N GLN A 133 -2.23 4.23 5.57
CA GLN A 133 -3.20 3.21 5.14
C GLN A 133 -3.37 3.16 3.61
N LEU A 134 -3.43 4.33 2.96
CA LEU A 134 -3.51 4.40 1.51
C LEU A 134 -2.21 3.96 0.83
N THR A 135 -1.06 4.19 1.44
CA THR A 135 0.21 3.65 0.95
C THR A 135 0.16 2.12 0.89
N TRP A 136 -0.31 1.47 1.96
CA TRP A 136 -0.52 0.03 1.96
C TRP A 136 -1.58 -0.41 0.94
N PHE A 137 -2.74 0.28 0.88
CA PHE A 137 -3.82 -0.01 -0.07
C PHE A 137 -3.33 0.06 -1.52
N TRP A 138 -2.62 1.14 -1.88
CA TRP A 138 -2.10 1.31 -3.23
C TRP A 138 -0.94 0.36 -3.54
N PHE A 139 -0.10 0.04 -2.56
CA PHE A 139 0.90 -1.00 -2.74
C PHE A 139 0.23 -2.35 -3.02
N ASN A 140 -0.85 -2.67 -2.32
CA ASN A 140 -1.64 -3.88 -2.55
C ASN A 140 -2.33 -3.88 -3.91
N HIS A 141 -2.88 -2.74 -4.35
CA HIS A 141 -3.51 -2.56 -5.66
C HIS A 141 -2.52 -2.64 -6.82
N PHE A 142 -1.34 -2.05 -6.67
CA PHE A 142 -0.22 -2.11 -7.61
C PHE A 142 0.85 -3.08 -7.10
N ASN A 143 0.43 -4.29 -6.73
CA ASN A 143 1.28 -5.24 -6.05
C ASN A 143 2.52 -5.63 -6.86
N VAL A 144 3.65 -5.74 -6.17
CA VAL A 144 4.88 -6.37 -6.65
C VAL A 144 5.35 -7.40 -5.64
N PHE A 145 5.70 -8.60 -6.11
CA PHE A 145 6.22 -9.66 -5.25
C PHE A 145 7.71 -9.46 -4.98
N ALA A 146 8.07 -9.10 -3.77
CA ALA A 146 9.46 -8.80 -3.40
C ALA A 146 10.44 -9.94 -3.73
N LYS A 147 10.02 -11.20 -3.63
CA LYS A 147 10.92 -12.35 -3.84
C LYS A 147 11.10 -12.76 -5.30
N LYS A 148 10.45 -12.07 -6.26
CA LYS A 148 10.72 -12.27 -7.69
C LYS A 148 12.01 -11.52 -8.10
N GLY A 149 13.02 -12.26 -8.54
CA GLY A 149 14.30 -11.67 -9.01
C GLY A 149 14.98 -10.78 -7.98
N GLU A 150 15.35 -9.57 -8.39
CA GLU A 150 16.02 -8.55 -7.58
C GLU A 150 15.05 -7.50 -7.00
N ILE A 151 13.72 -7.73 -7.03
CA ILE A 151 12.72 -6.75 -6.56
C ILE A 151 12.94 -6.37 -5.09
N ARG A 152 13.48 -7.29 -4.25
CA ARG A 152 13.87 -6.97 -2.86
C ARG A 152 14.83 -5.78 -2.74
N ALA A 153 15.61 -5.51 -3.76
CA ALA A 153 16.50 -4.33 -3.80
C ALA A 153 15.78 -3.04 -4.22
N MET A 154 14.55 -3.12 -4.70
CA MET A 154 13.79 -2.02 -5.28
C MET A 154 12.46 -1.75 -4.56
N VAL A 155 11.93 -2.72 -3.79
CA VAL A 155 10.58 -2.65 -3.19
C VAL A 155 10.43 -1.49 -2.23
N GLY A 156 11.48 -1.17 -1.47
CA GLY A 156 11.47 -0.02 -0.57
C GLY A 156 11.40 1.31 -1.32
N ASP A 157 12.14 1.43 -2.42
CA ASP A 157 12.08 2.62 -3.28
C ASP A 157 10.73 2.73 -3.97
N TYR A 158 10.17 1.61 -4.44
CA TYR A 158 8.84 1.56 -5.05
C TYR A 158 7.74 2.10 -4.13
N GLU A 159 7.71 1.68 -2.88
CA GLU A 159 6.78 2.22 -1.89
C GLU A 159 7.03 3.72 -1.64
N GLU A 160 8.30 4.11 -1.47
CA GLU A 160 8.69 5.47 -1.07
C GLU A 160 8.49 6.51 -2.14
N THR A 161 8.77 6.17 -3.41
CA THR A 161 8.83 7.14 -4.52
C THR A 161 7.66 7.02 -5.49
N ALA A 162 7.10 5.81 -5.70
CA ALA A 162 6.00 5.61 -6.63
C ALA A 162 4.63 5.58 -5.95
N ILE A 163 4.52 5.04 -4.74
CA ILE A 163 3.23 4.84 -4.08
C ILE A 163 2.92 5.98 -3.09
N ARG A 164 3.75 6.12 -2.06
CA ARG A 164 3.46 6.97 -0.91
C ARG A 164 3.26 8.46 -1.23
N PRO A 165 4.05 9.11 -2.12
CA PRO A 165 3.84 10.51 -2.48
C PRO A 165 2.53 10.77 -3.20
N HIS A 166 2.00 9.78 -3.90
CA HIS A 166 0.81 9.89 -4.74
C HIS A 166 -0.47 9.34 -4.07
N ALA A 167 -0.38 8.84 -2.83
CA ALA A 167 -1.44 8.09 -2.18
C ALA A 167 -2.79 8.85 -2.04
N LEU A 168 -2.75 10.17 -1.96
CA LEU A 168 -3.91 11.08 -1.85
C LEU A 168 -4.01 12.08 -3.03
N GLY A 169 -3.15 11.95 -4.03
CA GLY A 169 -3.08 12.83 -5.19
C GLY A 169 -4.01 12.43 -6.33
N LYS A 170 -3.57 12.67 -7.55
CA LYS A 170 -4.27 12.23 -8.77
C LYS A 170 -3.92 10.77 -9.09
N PHE A 171 -4.93 9.96 -9.36
CA PHE A 171 -4.72 8.56 -9.76
C PHE A 171 -3.86 8.42 -11.02
N ARG A 172 -3.98 9.35 -11.96
CA ARG A 172 -3.14 9.42 -13.16
C ARG A 172 -1.65 9.45 -12.82
N ASP A 173 -1.27 10.25 -11.81
CA ASP A 173 0.14 10.41 -11.42
C ASP A 173 0.64 9.18 -10.64
N LEU A 174 -0.21 8.61 -9.80
CA LEU A 174 0.07 7.33 -9.13
C LEU A 174 0.28 6.20 -10.14
N LEU A 175 -0.63 6.07 -11.13
CA LEU A 175 -0.51 5.08 -12.20
C LEU A 175 0.79 5.29 -12.99
N ALA A 176 1.12 6.53 -13.36
CA ALA A 176 2.36 6.84 -14.07
C ALA A 176 3.59 6.46 -13.25
N ALA A 177 3.64 6.84 -11.97
CA ALA A 177 4.75 6.51 -11.08
C ALA A 177 4.97 5.00 -10.97
N THR A 178 3.89 4.21 -10.90
CA THR A 178 3.98 2.74 -10.83
C THR A 178 4.39 2.13 -12.18
N VAL A 179 3.83 2.62 -13.30
CA VAL A 179 4.11 2.10 -14.65
C VAL A 179 5.58 2.28 -15.03
N PHE A 180 6.19 3.38 -14.65
CA PHE A 180 7.59 3.65 -14.96
C PHE A 180 8.58 3.11 -13.92
N HIS A 181 8.11 2.57 -12.79
CA HIS A 181 9.03 2.12 -11.76
C HIS A 181 9.69 0.78 -12.11
N PRO A 182 11.03 0.65 -11.97
CA PRO A 182 11.78 -0.57 -12.32
C PRO A 182 11.29 -1.84 -11.64
N ALA A 183 10.78 -1.77 -10.40
CA ALA A 183 10.23 -2.92 -9.68
C ALA A 183 9.00 -3.51 -10.42
N MET A 184 8.06 -2.67 -10.86
CA MET A 184 6.86 -3.10 -11.57
C MET A 184 7.20 -3.62 -12.97
N ILE A 185 8.06 -2.91 -13.71
CA ILE A 185 8.53 -3.33 -15.04
C ILE A 185 9.18 -4.72 -14.96
N GLN A 186 9.98 -4.98 -13.93
CA GLN A 186 10.61 -6.28 -13.70
C GLN A 186 9.62 -7.33 -13.22
N TYR A 187 8.69 -6.95 -12.35
CA TYR A 187 7.69 -7.88 -11.81
C TYR A 187 6.79 -8.45 -12.91
N LEU A 188 6.34 -7.62 -13.84
CA LEU A 188 5.45 -8.03 -14.94
C LEU A 188 6.20 -8.31 -16.26
N ASP A 189 7.54 -8.50 -16.19
CA ASP A 189 8.41 -8.93 -17.29
C ASP A 189 8.43 -8.02 -18.53
N ASN A 190 8.05 -6.73 -18.39
CA ASN A 190 8.03 -5.81 -19.52
C ASN A 190 9.43 -5.53 -20.12
N GLN A 191 10.50 -5.72 -19.34
CA GLN A 191 11.86 -5.65 -19.89
C GLN A 191 12.14 -6.67 -21.01
N GLN A 192 11.28 -7.68 -21.18
CA GLN A 192 11.35 -8.64 -22.28
C GLN A 192 10.54 -8.20 -23.50
N ASN A 193 9.63 -7.24 -23.35
CA ASN A 193 8.74 -6.73 -24.38
C ASN A 193 9.51 -5.89 -25.42
N ALA A 194 9.35 -6.20 -26.71
CA ALA A 194 10.04 -5.52 -27.81
C ALA A 194 9.25 -5.63 -29.11
N ALA A 195 9.48 -4.70 -30.04
CA ALA A 195 8.97 -4.76 -31.40
C ALA A 195 9.30 -6.11 -32.04
N GLY A 196 8.29 -6.78 -32.61
CA GLY A 196 8.43 -8.13 -33.18
C GLY A 196 8.52 -9.28 -32.18
N LYS A 197 8.52 -8.98 -30.88
CA LYS A 197 8.47 -9.95 -29.77
C LYS A 197 7.64 -9.38 -28.62
N ILE A 198 6.35 -9.23 -28.87
CA ILE A 198 5.41 -8.62 -27.92
C ILE A 198 5.20 -9.53 -26.71
N ASN A 199 5.24 -8.92 -25.51
CA ASN A 199 4.84 -9.54 -24.25
C ASN A 199 3.63 -8.77 -23.68
N GLU A 200 2.47 -9.42 -23.67
CA GLU A 200 1.21 -8.81 -23.25
C GLU A 200 1.01 -8.77 -21.72
N ASN A 201 1.84 -9.48 -20.96
CA ASN A 201 1.61 -9.66 -19.52
C ASN A 201 1.39 -8.32 -18.80
N TYR A 202 2.32 -7.39 -18.97
CA TYR A 202 2.23 -6.09 -18.31
C TYR A 202 1.01 -5.27 -18.77
N ALA A 203 0.74 -5.25 -20.06
CA ALA A 203 -0.41 -4.54 -20.62
C ALA A 203 -1.73 -5.09 -20.08
N ARG A 204 -1.84 -6.41 -19.98
CA ARG A 204 -3.01 -7.10 -19.44
C ARG A 204 -3.25 -6.72 -17.99
N GLU A 205 -2.24 -6.82 -17.15
CA GLU A 205 -2.37 -6.52 -15.73
C GLU A 205 -2.70 -5.03 -15.48
N ILE A 206 -2.12 -4.11 -16.25
CA ILE A 206 -2.49 -2.69 -16.18
C ILE A 206 -3.99 -2.50 -16.46
N MET A 207 -4.55 -3.16 -17.46
CA MET A 207 -5.95 -3.02 -17.82
C MET A 207 -6.88 -3.77 -16.84
N GLU A 208 -6.53 -4.99 -16.48
CA GLU A 208 -7.41 -5.89 -15.72
C GLU A 208 -7.40 -5.65 -14.21
N LEU A 209 -6.22 -5.38 -13.65
CA LEU A 209 -6.08 -5.29 -12.19
C LEU A 209 -5.81 -3.87 -11.69
N HIS A 210 -5.09 -3.06 -12.48
CA HIS A 210 -4.65 -1.74 -12.02
C HIS A 210 -5.57 -0.59 -12.46
N THR A 211 -6.42 -0.80 -13.50
CA THR A 211 -7.28 0.28 -14.02
C THR A 211 -8.72 -0.15 -14.23
N MET A 212 -9.05 -0.74 -15.37
CA MET A 212 -10.44 -0.89 -15.84
C MET A 212 -11.22 -2.01 -15.13
N GLY A 213 -10.53 -3.03 -14.65
CA GLY A 213 -11.16 -4.24 -14.11
C GLY A 213 -11.44 -5.30 -15.19
N VAL A 214 -11.46 -6.57 -14.78
CA VAL A 214 -11.75 -7.69 -15.68
C VAL A 214 -13.14 -7.56 -16.32
N GLY A 215 -13.24 -7.78 -17.64
CA GLY A 215 -14.51 -7.78 -18.35
C GLY A 215 -15.17 -6.41 -18.51
N SER A 216 -14.42 -5.32 -18.40
CA SER A 216 -14.92 -3.94 -18.45
C SER A 216 -15.14 -3.37 -19.85
N GLY A 217 -15.10 -4.21 -20.90
CA GLY A 217 -15.43 -3.82 -22.27
C GLY A 217 -14.23 -3.55 -23.19
N TYR A 218 -13.00 -3.68 -22.73
CA TYR A 218 -11.81 -3.69 -23.60
C TYR A 218 -11.71 -5.03 -24.34
N SER A 219 -11.04 -5.01 -25.49
CA SER A 219 -10.82 -6.18 -26.34
C SER A 219 -9.40 -6.73 -26.18
N GLN A 220 -9.18 -7.96 -26.69
CA GLN A 220 -7.83 -8.51 -26.81
C GLN A 220 -6.93 -7.64 -27.69
N ALA A 221 -7.49 -6.96 -28.69
CA ALA A 221 -6.75 -6.01 -29.53
C ALA A 221 -6.24 -4.81 -28.72
N ASP A 222 -7.05 -4.29 -27.78
CA ASP A 222 -6.60 -3.19 -26.90
C ASP A 222 -5.42 -3.61 -26.02
N VAL A 223 -5.42 -4.85 -25.50
CA VAL A 223 -4.29 -5.41 -24.74
C VAL A 223 -3.04 -5.48 -25.63
N GLN A 224 -3.16 -5.92 -26.86
CA GLN A 224 -2.05 -6.00 -27.81
C GLN A 224 -1.52 -4.60 -28.17
N GLU A 225 -2.40 -3.62 -28.39
CA GLU A 225 -2.00 -2.24 -28.69
C GLU A 225 -1.27 -1.62 -27.48
N LEU A 226 -1.76 -1.82 -26.26
CA LEU A 226 -1.05 -1.36 -25.06
C LEU A 226 0.32 -2.06 -24.91
N ALA A 227 0.40 -3.35 -25.22
CA ALA A 227 1.68 -4.06 -25.21
C ALA A 227 2.66 -3.51 -26.26
N ARG A 228 2.19 -3.11 -27.45
CA ARG A 228 2.99 -2.42 -28.48
C ARG A 228 3.46 -1.05 -28.00
N ILE A 229 2.59 -0.27 -27.32
CA ILE A 229 2.92 1.01 -26.70
C ILE A 229 4.04 0.85 -25.65
N LEU A 230 3.98 -0.21 -24.84
CA LEU A 230 4.95 -0.49 -23.78
C LEU A 230 6.28 -1.10 -24.28
N THR A 231 6.42 -1.39 -25.59
CA THR A 231 7.69 -1.87 -26.13
C THR A 231 8.81 -0.85 -25.93
N GLY A 232 10.00 -1.33 -25.64
CA GLY A 232 11.16 -0.45 -25.36
C GLY A 232 11.26 0.05 -23.91
N VAL A 233 10.16 0.05 -23.15
CA VAL A 233 10.18 0.33 -21.70
C VAL A 233 10.83 -0.84 -20.98
N GLY A 234 11.88 -0.59 -20.20
CA GLY A 234 12.70 -1.62 -19.59
C GLY A 234 13.46 -1.18 -18.35
N VAL A 235 14.34 -2.07 -17.90
CA VAL A 235 15.18 -1.88 -16.71
C VAL A 235 16.65 -2.09 -17.10
N ASN A 236 17.50 -1.18 -16.68
CA ASN A 236 18.94 -1.27 -16.81
C ASN A 236 19.61 -1.43 -15.45
N LEU A 237 19.81 -2.66 -15.01
CA LEU A 237 20.41 -2.99 -13.71
C LEU A 237 21.92 -2.69 -13.63
N THR A 238 22.53 -2.18 -14.68
CA THR A 238 23.95 -1.74 -14.63
C THR A 238 24.08 -0.31 -14.15
N GLY A 239 23.01 0.48 -14.21
CA GLY A 239 23.02 1.93 -13.93
C GLY A 239 23.86 2.75 -14.94
N ILE A 240 24.44 2.11 -15.96
CA ILE A 240 25.25 2.78 -16.98
C ILE A 240 24.41 2.91 -18.25
N PRO A 241 24.11 4.14 -18.72
CA PRO A 241 23.36 4.34 -19.95
C PRO A 241 23.99 3.59 -21.15
N ARG A 242 23.16 2.93 -21.94
CA ARG A 242 23.63 2.20 -23.13
C ARG A 242 24.17 3.18 -24.18
N ARG A 243 25.23 2.78 -24.84
CA ARG A 243 25.70 3.51 -26.03
C ARG A 243 24.74 3.25 -27.18
N VAL A 244 24.02 4.29 -27.60
CA VAL A 244 23.10 4.26 -28.73
C VAL A 244 23.64 5.11 -29.88
N GLY A 245 23.28 4.76 -31.11
CA GLY A 245 23.69 5.53 -32.30
C GLY A 245 23.12 6.95 -32.30
N PRO A 246 23.75 7.90 -33.01
CA PRO A 246 23.31 9.31 -33.03
C PRO A 246 21.86 9.51 -33.40
N GLN A 247 21.33 8.68 -34.33
CA GLN A 247 19.99 8.78 -34.90
C GLN A 247 18.85 8.56 -33.89
N ILE A 248 19.12 7.85 -32.78
CA ILE A 248 18.10 7.49 -31.78
C ILE A 248 18.46 8.02 -30.38
N ARG A 249 19.58 8.78 -30.27
CA ARG A 249 20.08 9.27 -28.98
C ARG A 249 19.08 10.18 -28.27
N GLU A 250 18.39 11.03 -29.02
CA GLU A 250 17.39 11.97 -28.49
C GLU A 250 16.15 11.26 -27.94
N GLN A 251 15.86 10.07 -28.43
CA GLN A 251 14.72 9.27 -27.97
C GLN A 251 15.07 8.28 -26.87
N TYR A 252 16.37 8.01 -26.65
CA TYR A 252 16.82 7.13 -25.59
C TYR A 252 16.74 7.84 -24.23
N VAL A 253 15.96 7.26 -23.29
CA VAL A 253 15.84 7.75 -21.93
C VAL A 253 16.48 6.76 -20.97
N SER A 254 17.24 7.28 -20.01
CA SER A 254 17.80 6.51 -18.90
C SER A 254 17.72 7.37 -17.65
N ASP A 255 16.92 6.93 -16.68
CA ASP A 255 16.74 7.58 -15.38
C ASP A 255 16.83 6.54 -14.28
N GLY A 256 17.90 6.63 -13.47
CA GLY A 256 18.19 5.60 -12.49
C GLY A 256 18.33 4.23 -13.13
N LEU A 257 17.45 3.30 -12.74
CA LEU A 257 17.36 1.96 -13.35
C LEU A 257 16.33 1.88 -14.49
N PHE A 258 15.48 2.89 -14.66
CA PHE A 258 14.55 2.96 -15.79
C PHE A 258 15.28 3.17 -17.10
N GLU A 259 14.84 2.49 -18.15
CA GLU A 259 15.35 2.64 -19.50
C GLU A 259 14.20 2.64 -20.51
N PHE A 260 14.16 3.63 -21.42
CA PHE A 260 13.44 3.49 -22.66
C PHE A 260 14.44 3.31 -23.81
N ASN A 261 14.37 2.15 -24.47
CA ASN A 261 15.25 1.80 -25.57
C ASN A 261 14.50 1.89 -26.92
N PRO A 262 14.72 2.95 -27.70
CA PRO A 262 14.01 3.18 -28.97
C PRO A 262 14.26 2.09 -30.04
N ARG A 263 15.36 1.33 -29.94
CA ARG A 263 15.60 0.17 -30.85
C ARG A 263 14.65 -1.00 -30.62
N ARG A 264 13.99 -1.03 -29.46
CA ARG A 264 13.06 -2.09 -29.07
C ARG A 264 11.62 -1.65 -29.19
N HIS A 265 11.37 -0.37 -29.48
CA HIS A 265 10.03 0.19 -29.56
C HIS A 265 9.38 -0.03 -30.93
N ASP A 266 8.07 -0.29 -30.93
CA ASP A 266 7.23 -0.37 -32.11
C ASP A 266 6.68 1.02 -32.45
N TYR A 267 7.22 1.64 -33.52
CA TYR A 267 6.84 2.99 -33.97
C TYR A 267 5.63 3.01 -34.93
N GLY A 268 4.96 1.88 -35.19
CA GLY A 268 3.72 1.86 -35.95
C GLY A 268 2.62 2.62 -35.20
N ASP A 269 1.72 3.27 -35.93
CA ASP A 269 0.50 3.86 -35.36
C ASP A 269 -0.32 2.78 -34.63
N LYS A 270 -1.00 3.16 -33.53
CA LYS A 270 -1.83 2.28 -32.70
C LYS A 270 -3.23 2.85 -32.56
N THR A 271 -4.19 1.97 -32.31
CA THR A 271 -5.55 2.36 -31.89
C THR A 271 -5.82 1.71 -30.55
N PHE A 272 -5.84 2.52 -29.48
CA PHE A 272 -6.01 2.04 -28.12
C PHE A 272 -7.30 2.58 -27.51
N LEU A 273 -8.22 1.68 -27.09
CA LEU A 273 -9.55 2.03 -26.56
C LEU A 273 -10.30 3.04 -27.41
N GLY A 274 -10.22 2.90 -28.74
CA GLY A 274 -10.85 3.80 -29.72
C GLY A 274 -10.08 5.10 -29.99
N HIS A 275 -8.96 5.36 -29.36
CA HIS A 275 -8.12 6.53 -29.58
C HIS A 275 -6.94 6.21 -30.50
N ALA A 276 -6.73 7.07 -31.50
CA ALA A 276 -5.54 6.95 -32.37
C ALA A 276 -4.30 7.53 -31.65
N ILE A 277 -3.26 6.72 -31.53
CA ILE A 277 -1.96 7.11 -30.96
C ILE A 277 -0.91 7.00 -32.08
N LYS A 278 -0.24 8.12 -32.36
CA LYS A 278 0.85 8.17 -33.32
C LYS A 278 2.12 7.57 -32.74
N GLY A 279 2.88 6.86 -33.59
CA GLY A 279 4.18 6.29 -33.23
C GLY A 279 5.19 7.38 -32.89
N SER A 280 5.33 7.73 -31.62
CA SER A 280 6.16 8.82 -31.11
C SER A 280 7.17 8.39 -30.02
N GLY A 281 7.19 7.11 -29.67
CA GLY A 281 8.10 6.57 -28.65
C GLY A 281 7.54 6.68 -27.24
N LEU A 282 8.36 7.09 -26.26
CA LEU A 282 7.97 7.07 -24.85
C LEU A 282 6.70 7.89 -24.54
N GLN A 283 6.39 8.94 -25.32
CA GLN A 283 5.18 9.74 -25.14
C GLN A 283 3.90 8.91 -25.28
N GLU A 284 3.89 7.88 -26.12
CA GLU A 284 2.75 6.98 -26.29
C GLU A 284 2.31 6.32 -24.97
N VAL A 285 3.26 6.02 -24.08
CA VAL A 285 2.97 5.44 -22.76
C VAL A 285 2.21 6.46 -21.89
N SER A 286 2.64 7.73 -21.92
CA SER A 286 1.94 8.81 -21.19
C SER A 286 0.53 9.02 -21.73
N ASP A 287 0.35 9.00 -23.06
CA ASP A 287 -0.96 9.13 -23.71
C ASP A 287 -1.89 7.97 -23.32
N ALA A 288 -1.36 6.73 -23.26
CA ALA A 288 -2.12 5.56 -22.84
C ALA A 288 -2.52 5.63 -21.36
N ILE A 289 -1.64 6.13 -20.46
CA ILE A 289 -1.95 6.38 -19.06
C ILE A 289 -3.08 7.40 -18.91
N ASP A 290 -3.05 8.49 -19.70
CA ASP A 290 -4.09 9.51 -19.72
C ASP A 290 -5.45 8.94 -20.17
N ILE A 291 -5.46 8.08 -21.19
CA ILE A 291 -6.65 7.39 -21.65
C ILE A 291 -7.20 6.46 -20.56
N LEU A 292 -6.36 5.63 -19.97
CA LEU A 292 -6.75 4.66 -18.93
C LEU A 292 -7.30 5.32 -17.67
N SER A 293 -6.65 6.38 -17.19
CA SER A 293 -7.05 7.07 -15.96
C SER A 293 -8.42 7.75 -16.06
N ARG A 294 -8.84 8.13 -17.28
CA ARG A 294 -10.12 8.78 -17.57
C ARG A 294 -11.25 7.81 -17.96
N GLN A 295 -10.97 6.51 -18.10
CA GLN A 295 -12.01 5.54 -18.45
C GLN A 295 -13.07 5.46 -17.33
N PRO A 296 -14.38 5.49 -17.67
CA PRO A 296 -15.45 5.29 -16.69
C PRO A 296 -15.35 3.95 -15.96
N ALA A 297 -14.80 2.94 -16.63
CA ALA A 297 -14.54 1.63 -16.04
C ALA A 297 -13.47 1.72 -14.92
N THR A 298 -12.38 2.45 -15.16
CA THR A 298 -11.33 2.71 -14.14
C THR A 298 -11.92 3.43 -12.94
N ALA A 299 -12.66 4.51 -13.17
CA ALA A 299 -13.32 5.26 -12.10
C ALA A 299 -14.19 4.36 -11.22
N ARG A 300 -15.00 3.50 -11.84
CA ARG A 300 -15.90 2.57 -11.12
C ARG A 300 -15.12 1.47 -10.41
N PHE A 301 -14.16 0.84 -11.06
CA PHE A 301 -13.39 -0.27 -10.50
C PHE A 301 -12.62 0.18 -9.26
N VAL A 302 -11.85 1.27 -9.38
CA VAL A 302 -11.05 1.80 -8.26
C VAL A 302 -11.94 2.35 -7.14
N SER A 303 -13.04 3.04 -7.46
CA SER A 303 -14.03 3.47 -6.46
C SER A 303 -14.63 2.29 -5.68
N THR A 304 -14.89 1.17 -6.37
CA THR A 304 -15.38 -0.05 -5.71
C THR A 304 -14.34 -0.60 -4.72
N GLN A 305 -13.08 -0.68 -5.12
CA GLN A 305 -12.01 -1.18 -4.24
C GLN A 305 -11.77 -0.26 -3.03
N LEU A 306 -11.77 1.06 -3.22
CA LEU A 306 -11.68 2.02 -2.13
C LEU A 306 -12.85 1.88 -1.15
N ALA A 307 -14.07 1.72 -1.67
CA ALA A 307 -15.25 1.48 -0.84
C ALA A 307 -15.18 0.13 -0.11
N GLN A 308 -14.69 -0.92 -0.76
CA GLN A 308 -14.44 -2.21 -0.12
C GLN A 308 -13.41 -2.10 1.01
N TYR A 309 -12.35 -1.36 0.80
CA TYR A 309 -11.31 -1.20 1.82
C TYR A 309 -11.77 -0.39 3.02
N PHE A 310 -12.41 0.77 2.79
CA PHE A 310 -12.76 1.70 3.87
C PHE A 310 -14.19 1.55 4.41
N CYS A 311 -15.13 0.94 3.70
CA CYS A 311 -16.53 0.84 4.14
C CYS A 311 -16.93 -0.60 4.48
N CYS A 312 -17.16 -1.39 3.49
CA CYS A 312 -17.89 -2.66 3.63
C CYS A 312 -17.53 -3.61 2.48
N ASP A 313 -17.66 -4.92 2.71
CA ASP A 313 -17.28 -5.95 1.74
C ASP A 313 -18.09 -5.89 0.43
N ALA A 314 -19.32 -5.39 0.51
CA ALA A 314 -20.23 -5.23 -0.62
C ALA A 314 -20.81 -3.80 -0.63
N PRO A 315 -20.07 -2.80 -1.14
CA PRO A 315 -20.58 -1.43 -1.22
C PRO A 315 -21.79 -1.34 -2.18
N SER A 316 -22.75 -0.49 -1.84
CA SER A 316 -23.94 -0.33 -2.66
C SER A 316 -23.60 0.27 -4.05
N PRO A 317 -24.35 -0.11 -5.09
CA PRO A 317 -24.20 0.50 -6.42
C PRO A 317 -24.36 2.03 -6.41
N ALA A 318 -25.20 2.56 -5.49
CA ALA A 318 -25.43 4.00 -5.35
C ALA A 318 -24.19 4.72 -4.82
N LEU A 319 -23.52 4.16 -3.80
CA LEU A 319 -22.27 4.70 -3.28
C LEU A 319 -21.18 4.69 -4.33
N VAL A 320 -20.99 3.55 -5.01
CA VAL A 320 -19.99 3.42 -6.09
C VAL A 320 -20.28 4.41 -7.23
N ALA A 321 -21.53 4.61 -7.60
CA ALA A 321 -21.90 5.59 -8.63
C ALA A 321 -21.58 7.02 -8.21
N ALA A 322 -21.85 7.41 -6.95
CA ALA A 322 -21.51 8.72 -6.43
C ALA A 322 -19.98 8.97 -6.44
N MET A 323 -19.19 7.99 -5.98
CA MET A 323 -17.71 8.05 -6.01
C MET A 323 -17.18 8.12 -7.45
N THR A 324 -17.77 7.34 -8.37
CA THR A 324 -17.41 7.37 -9.81
C THR A 324 -17.69 8.74 -10.43
N ALA A 325 -18.82 9.36 -10.10
CA ALA A 325 -19.14 10.70 -10.57
C ALA A 325 -18.13 11.74 -10.04
N THR A 326 -17.77 11.67 -8.76
CA THR A 326 -16.72 12.53 -8.19
C THR A 326 -15.39 12.32 -8.89
N TRP A 327 -14.99 11.06 -9.16
CA TRP A 327 -13.78 10.76 -9.93
C TRP A 327 -13.75 11.48 -11.27
N GLN A 328 -14.83 11.36 -12.04
CA GLN A 328 -14.93 11.97 -13.37
C GLN A 328 -14.87 13.50 -13.33
N HIS A 329 -15.53 14.13 -12.33
CA HIS A 329 -15.53 15.59 -12.19
C HIS A 329 -14.20 16.15 -11.65
N SER A 330 -13.49 15.36 -10.84
CA SER A 330 -12.24 15.79 -10.21
C SER A 330 -10.99 15.33 -10.97
N ASP A 331 -11.15 14.70 -12.15
CA ASP A 331 -10.04 14.11 -12.92
C ASP A 331 -9.20 13.15 -12.05
N GLY A 332 -9.88 12.21 -11.36
CA GLY A 332 -9.27 11.16 -10.57
C GLY A 332 -8.59 11.62 -9.28
N ASP A 333 -9.07 12.69 -8.65
CA ASP A 333 -8.57 13.16 -7.35
C ASP A 333 -8.99 12.20 -6.23
N ILE A 334 -8.01 11.46 -5.68
CA ILE A 334 -8.22 10.41 -4.70
C ILE A 334 -8.82 10.98 -3.40
N ALA A 335 -8.33 12.12 -2.93
CA ALA A 335 -8.84 12.76 -1.71
C ALA A 335 -10.31 13.19 -1.88
N ALA A 336 -10.69 13.72 -3.04
CA ALA A 336 -12.07 14.10 -3.33
C ALA A 336 -12.99 12.88 -3.39
N VAL A 337 -12.55 11.77 -4.00
CA VAL A 337 -13.31 10.51 -4.05
C VAL A 337 -13.49 9.91 -2.66
N LEU A 338 -12.46 9.92 -1.84
CA LEU A 338 -12.53 9.48 -0.44
C LEU A 338 -13.45 10.37 0.40
N ARG A 339 -13.46 11.68 0.17
CA ARG A 339 -14.41 12.57 0.84
C ARG A 339 -15.85 12.16 0.53
N THR A 340 -16.18 11.87 -0.73
CA THR A 340 -17.50 11.39 -1.12
C THR A 340 -17.87 10.10 -0.38
N LEU A 341 -16.91 9.19 -0.22
CA LEU A 341 -17.09 7.96 0.56
C LEU A 341 -17.37 8.28 2.03
N PHE A 342 -16.51 9.07 2.67
CA PHE A 342 -16.57 9.33 4.12
C PHE A 342 -17.76 10.19 4.53
N ASP A 343 -18.28 11.02 3.63
CA ASP A 343 -19.50 11.80 3.84
C ASP A 343 -20.78 10.98 3.60
N SER A 344 -20.69 9.72 3.18
CA SER A 344 -21.86 8.88 2.90
C SER A 344 -22.47 8.28 4.17
N ASN A 345 -23.80 8.13 4.19
CA ASN A 345 -24.51 7.43 5.27
C ASN A 345 -24.08 5.96 5.40
N GLU A 346 -23.74 5.31 4.26
CA GLU A 346 -23.33 3.92 4.24
C GLU A 346 -21.97 3.73 4.94
N PHE A 347 -21.03 4.64 4.72
CA PHE A 347 -19.76 4.65 5.45
C PHE A 347 -20.01 4.80 6.95
N GLY A 348 -20.81 5.78 7.34
CA GLY A 348 -21.14 5.99 8.75
C GLY A 348 -21.76 4.78 9.43
N ALA A 349 -22.71 4.13 8.76
CA ALA A 349 -23.34 2.90 9.27
C ALA A 349 -22.38 1.71 9.33
N SER A 350 -21.28 1.74 8.58
CA SER A 350 -20.27 0.66 8.55
C SER A 350 -19.23 0.72 9.66
N LEU A 351 -19.13 1.84 10.38
CA LEU A 351 -18.15 1.99 11.45
C LEU A 351 -18.30 0.93 12.53
N GLY A 352 -17.19 0.35 12.99
CA GLY A 352 -17.19 -0.76 13.93
C GLY A 352 -17.57 -2.13 13.34
N HIS A 353 -17.87 -2.23 12.03
CA HIS A 353 -18.32 -3.47 11.39
C HIS A 353 -17.32 -4.11 10.43
N LYS A 354 -16.38 -3.35 9.86
CA LYS A 354 -15.35 -3.88 8.94
C LYS A 354 -14.36 -4.76 9.69
N PHE A 355 -14.22 -6.01 9.27
CA PHE A 355 -13.26 -6.94 9.85
C PHE A 355 -11.83 -6.51 9.55
N LYS A 356 -10.94 -6.60 10.53
CA LYS A 356 -9.52 -6.30 10.35
C LYS A 356 -8.82 -7.44 9.62
N ASP A 357 -8.13 -7.15 8.52
CA ASP A 357 -7.11 -8.02 7.97
C ASP A 357 -5.95 -8.20 8.96
N PRO A 358 -4.98 -9.08 8.69
CA PRO A 358 -3.83 -9.29 9.58
C PRO A 358 -3.00 -8.02 9.84
N MET A 359 -2.81 -7.17 8.81
CA MET A 359 -2.04 -5.93 8.95
C MET A 359 -2.74 -4.96 9.92
N HIS A 360 -4.04 -4.71 9.71
CA HIS A 360 -4.84 -3.88 10.62
C HIS A 360 -4.89 -4.45 12.04
N TYR A 361 -5.01 -5.78 12.17
CA TYR A 361 -5.05 -6.41 13.49
C TYR A 361 -3.74 -6.22 14.24
N ALA A 362 -2.60 -6.57 13.62
CA ALA A 362 -1.30 -6.53 14.27
C ALA A 362 -0.87 -5.09 14.62
N VAL A 363 -0.97 -4.17 13.64
CA VAL A 363 -0.56 -2.77 13.85
C VAL A 363 -1.46 -2.08 14.86
N SER A 364 -2.80 -2.27 14.78
CA SER A 364 -3.72 -1.64 15.75
C SER A 364 -3.53 -2.17 17.17
N ALA A 365 -3.17 -3.45 17.33
CA ALA A 365 -2.90 -4.01 18.66
C ALA A 365 -1.62 -3.41 19.27
N VAL A 366 -0.56 -3.27 18.46
CA VAL A 366 0.70 -2.64 18.91
C VAL A 366 0.48 -1.17 19.25
N ARG A 367 -0.24 -0.43 18.39
CA ARG A 367 -0.56 0.99 18.63
C ARG A 367 -1.38 1.20 19.90
N LEU A 368 -2.41 0.37 20.10
CA LEU A 368 -3.25 0.46 21.30
C LEU A 368 -2.47 0.19 22.59
N VAL A 369 -1.64 -0.87 22.57
CA VAL A 369 -0.98 -1.38 23.78
C VAL A 369 0.25 -0.56 24.15
N TYR A 370 1.03 -0.14 23.17
CA TYR A 370 2.33 0.51 23.41
C TYR A 370 2.34 2.00 23.10
N GLY A 371 1.31 2.50 22.39
CA GLY A 371 1.12 3.93 22.17
C GLY A 371 2.36 4.63 21.64
N ASP A 372 2.91 5.54 22.45
CA ASP A 372 4.05 6.37 22.08
C ASP A 372 5.43 5.69 22.35
N GLN A 373 5.44 4.45 22.84
CA GLN A 373 6.68 3.70 23.03
C GLN A 373 7.19 3.19 21.69
N VAL A 374 8.29 3.76 21.21
CA VAL A 374 8.87 3.37 19.93
C VAL A 374 9.52 2.00 20.05
N ILE A 375 9.07 1.06 19.21
CA ILE A 375 9.64 -0.29 19.12
C ILE A 375 11.04 -0.22 18.51
N ALA A 376 11.95 -1.08 19.02
CA ALA A 376 13.31 -1.20 18.48
C ALA A 376 13.45 -2.31 17.44
N ASN A 377 12.47 -3.24 17.36
CA ASN A 377 12.53 -4.43 16.52
C ASN A 377 11.16 -4.72 15.90
N THR A 378 11.07 -4.65 14.59
CA THR A 378 9.84 -4.94 13.83
C THR A 378 9.66 -6.42 13.50
N GLN A 379 10.69 -7.26 13.67
CA GLN A 379 10.67 -8.68 13.28
C GLN A 379 9.51 -9.48 13.93
N PRO A 380 9.13 -9.25 15.20
CA PRO A 380 7.96 -9.94 15.75
C PRO A 380 6.67 -9.65 14.99
N ILE A 381 6.43 -8.39 14.58
CA ILE A 381 5.26 -8.01 13.78
C ILE A 381 5.29 -8.71 12.42
N LEU A 382 6.43 -8.70 11.74
CA LEU A 382 6.61 -9.40 10.46
C LEU A 382 6.32 -10.91 10.58
N ASN A 383 6.75 -11.52 11.68
CA ASN A 383 6.47 -12.93 11.96
C ASN A 383 4.97 -13.18 12.21
N TRP A 384 4.28 -12.26 12.88
CA TRP A 384 2.83 -12.35 13.08
C TRP A 384 2.08 -12.25 11.75
N LEU A 385 2.44 -11.29 10.89
CA LEU A 385 1.85 -11.13 9.56
C LEU A 385 2.06 -12.38 8.70
N ASN A 386 3.28 -12.94 8.68
CA ASN A 386 3.58 -14.19 7.99
C ASN A 386 2.69 -15.36 8.49
N ARG A 387 2.51 -15.50 9.80
CA ARG A 387 1.71 -16.55 10.40
C ARG A 387 0.21 -16.41 10.12
N MET A 388 -0.26 -15.17 9.95
CA MET A 388 -1.64 -14.86 9.58
C MET A 388 -1.88 -14.89 8.05
N GLY A 389 -0.84 -15.12 7.23
CA GLY A 389 -0.98 -15.25 5.78
C GLY A 389 -0.92 -13.94 4.99
N GLU A 390 -0.48 -12.84 5.61
CA GLU A 390 -0.33 -11.54 4.97
C GLU A 390 1.10 -10.97 5.17
N PRO A 391 2.15 -11.66 4.68
CA PRO A 391 3.51 -11.12 4.74
C PRO A 391 3.64 -9.81 3.96
N LEU A 392 4.19 -8.78 4.58
CA LEU A 392 4.40 -7.47 3.95
C LEU A 392 5.32 -7.61 2.72
N PHE A 393 4.87 -7.12 1.56
CA PHE A 393 5.48 -7.27 0.22
C PHE A 393 5.57 -8.71 -0.29
N GLY A 394 4.77 -9.62 0.30
CA GLY A 394 4.90 -11.07 0.08
C GLY A 394 3.78 -11.71 -0.75
N HIS A 395 2.83 -10.95 -1.30
CA HIS A 395 1.80 -11.51 -2.16
C HIS A 395 2.37 -11.84 -3.55
N GLU A 396 2.13 -13.07 -4.03
CA GLU A 396 2.82 -13.58 -5.21
C GLU A 396 2.21 -13.12 -6.53
N THR A 397 0.90 -12.89 -6.55
CA THR A 397 0.14 -12.54 -7.77
C THR A 397 -0.17 -11.04 -7.83
N PRO A 398 -0.36 -10.46 -9.02
CA PRO A 398 -0.52 -9.01 -9.17
C PRO A 398 -1.85 -8.44 -8.67
N ASP A 399 -2.83 -9.28 -8.34
CA ASP A 399 -4.15 -8.90 -7.81
C ASP A 399 -4.14 -8.42 -6.35
N GLY A 400 -3.03 -8.64 -5.62
CA GLY A 400 -2.89 -8.26 -4.22
C GLY A 400 -3.72 -9.08 -3.23
N TYR A 401 -3.60 -8.76 -1.93
CA TYR A 401 -4.37 -9.42 -0.87
C TYR A 401 -5.85 -9.07 -0.94
N PRO A 402 -6.74 -10.03 -0.59
CA PRO A 402 -8.18 -9.79 -0.56
C PRO A 402 -8.59 -8.72 0.47
N LEU A 403 -9.59 -7.90 0.13
CA LEU A 403 -10.09 -6.81 0.98
C LEU A 403 -11.32 -7.19 1.82
N THR A 404 -11.77 -8.45 1.78
CA THR A 404 -13.03 -8.90 2.39
C THR A 404 -12.80 -9.79 3.61
N GLU A 405 -13.75 -9.78 4.56
CA GLU A 405 -13.74 -10.57 5.79
C GLU A 405 -13.57 -12.08 5.51
N ALA A 406 -14.21 -12.59 4.46
CA ALA A 406 -14.22 -14.02 4.15
C ALA A 406 -12.80 -14.61 3.99
N ALA A 407 -11.83 -13.81 3.54
CA ALA A 407 -10.45 -14.24 3.39
C ALA A 407 -9.69 -14.34 4.73
N TRP A 408 -10.13 -13.61 5.76
CA TRP A 408 -9.36 -13.36 6.99
C TRP A 408 -10.00 -13.89 8.28
N ALA A 409 -11.28 -14.33 8.22
CA ALA A 409 -12.02 -14.82 9.38
C ALA A 409 -11.94 -16.35 9.58
N GLY A 410 -11.02 -17.03 8.89
CA GLY A 410 -10.85 -18.47 9.01
C GLY A 410 -10.43 -18.94 10.41
N PRO A 411 -10.87 -20.12 10.88
CA PRO A 411 -10.59 -20.59 12.25
C PRO A 411 -9.09 -20.63 12.60
N GLY A 412 -8.23 -21.01 11.67
CA GLY A 412 -6.76 -21.02 11.87
C GLY A 412 -6.19 -19.62 12.08
N GLN A 413 -6.67 -18.63 11.35
CA GLN A 413 -6.25 -17.23 11.50
C GLN A 413 -6.74 -16.64 12.83
N ILE A 414 -7.97 -16.94 13.24
CA ILE A 414 -8.52 -16.51 14.54
C ILE A 414 -7.70 -17.13 15.69
N ALA A 415 -7.37 -18.41 15.63
CA ALA A 415 -6.51 -19.06 16.63
C ALA A 415 -5.12 -18.39 16.69
N THR A 416 -4.54 -18.04 15.53
CA THR A 416 -3.25 -17.32 15.48
C THR A 416 -3.36 -15.93 16.13
N ARG A 417 -4.47 -15.21 15.93
CA ARG A 417 -4.70 -13.89 16.58
C ARG A 417 -4.77 -14.00 18.10
N PHE A 418 -5.37 -15.07 18.65
CA PHE A 418 -5.37 -15.29 20.10
C PHE A 418 -3.96 -15.47 20.66
N GLU A 419 -3.10 -16.21 19.95
CA GLU A 419 -1.69 -16.37 20.34
C GLU A 419 -0.93 -15.04 20.27
N ILE A 420 -1.18 -14.21 19.28
CA ILE A 420 -0.59 -12.88 19.13
C ILE A 420 -1.10 -11.94 20.24
N ALA A 421 -2.41 -11.95 20.51
CA ALA A 421 -3.03 -11.19 21.61
C ALA A 421 -2.39 -11.52 22.95
N ARG A 422 -2.12 -12.80 23.22
CA ARG A 422 -1.42 -13.24 24.43
C ARG A 422 0.00 -12.67 24.51
N GLN A 423 0.76 -12.68 23.41
CA GLN A 423 2.12 -12.13 23.37
C GLN A 423 2.11 -10.63 23.59
N ILE A 424 1.26 -9.89 22.90
CA ILE A 424 1.14 -8.42 23.02
C ILE A 424 0.64 -8.04 24.42
N GLY A 425 -0.43 -8.67 24.88
CA GLY A 425 -1.01 -8.39 26.20
C GLY A 425 -0.08 -8.66 27.38
N ALA A 426 0.90 -9.56 27.20
CA ALA A 426 1.92 -9.87 28.21
C ALA A 426 3.16 -8.96 28.13
N GLY A 427 3.19 -7.94 27.25
CA GLY A 427 4.25 -6.94 27.17
C GLY A 427 5.25 -7.11 26.04
N ALA A 428 5.10 -8.12 25.15
CA ALA A 428 5.91 -8.40 23.93
C ALA A 428 7.37 -7.85 23.98
N PRO A 429 8.23 -8.29 24.89
CA PRO A 429 9.55 -7.68 25.14
C PRO A 429 10.46 -7.71 23.89
N GLN A 430 10.18 -8.61 22.94
CA GLN A 430 10.94 -8.73 21.71
C GLN A 430 10.80 -7.50 20.78
N LEU A 431 9.70 -6.72 20.91
CA LEU A 431 9.52 -5.47 20.18
C LEU A 431 10.51 -4.37 20.60
N PHE A 432 10.98 -4.44 21.84
CA PHE A 432 11.85 -3.41 22.46
C PHE A 432 13.31 -3.84 22.60
N ARG A 433 13.66 -4.99 22.00
CA ARG A 433 15.01 -5.53 22.03
C ARG A 433 15.73 -5.20 20.74
N ALA A 434 16.72 -4.29 20.80
CA ALA A 434 17.72 -4.17 19.74
C ALA A 434 18.70 -5.34 19.80
N ASP A 435 19.37 -5.65 18.69
CA ASP A 435 20.40 -6.70 18.64
C ASP A 435 21.51 -6.38 19.64
N GLY A 436 21.70 -7.27 20.61
CA GLY A 436 22.78 -7.15 21.62
C GLY A 436 22.38 -6.58 22.98
N ASP A 437 21.15 -6.06 23.15
CA ASP A 437 20.73 -5.39 24.39
C ASP A 437 20.16 -6.35 25.44
N THR A 438 20.41 -6.00 26.72
CA THR A 438 19.68 -6.53 27.86
C THR A 438 18.31 -5.86 27.96
N VAL A 439 17.24 -6.64 27.80
CA VAL A 439 15.87 -6.12 27.77
C VAL A 439 15.39 -5.65 29.11
N THR A 440 15.05 -4.36 29.23
CA THR A 440 14.11 -3.92 30.27
C THR A 440 12.70 -4.21 29.73
N ARG A 441 12.04 -5.23 30.26
CA ARG A 441 10.66 -5.58 29.90
C ARG A 441 9.73 -4.47 30.37
N PRO A 442 9.02 -3.74 29.49
CA PRO A 442 8.00 -2.81 29.94
C PRO A 442 6.92 -3.60 30.71
N PRO A 443 6.35 -3.05 31.79
CA PRO A 443 5.23 -3.69 32.47
C PRO A 443 4.07 -3.86 31.47
N PRO A 444 3.26 -4.94 31.58
CA PRO A 444 2.06 -5.06 30.78
C PRO A 444 1.18 -3.82 31.00
N PRO A 445 0.67 -3.19 29.93
CA PRO A 445 -0.24 -2.06 30.08
C PRO A 445 -1.55 -2.54 30.73
N VAL A 446 -2.25 -1.62 31.38
CA VAL A 446 -3.58 -1.89 31.94
C VAL A 446 -4.62 -1.22 31.04
N LEU A 447 -5.02 -1.91 29.96
CA LEU A 447 -5.92 -1.36 28.93
C LEU A 447 -7.27 -0.91 29.50
N GLU A 448 -7.79 -1.58 30.54
CA GLU A 448 -9.02 -1.20 31.23
C GLU A 448 -9.01 0.20 31.83
N GLN A 449 -7.83 0.76 32.12
CA GLN A 449 -7.66 2.10 32.66
C GLN A 449 -7.47 3.17 31.58
N THR A 450 -7.44 2.79 30.32
CA THR A 450 -7.25 3.74 29.21
C THR A 450 -8.54 4.48 28.87
N ALA A 451 -8.41 5.72 28.38
CA ALA A 451 -9.53 6.50 27.91
C ALA A 451 -10.29 5.79 26.76
N TRP A 452 -9.56 5.07 25.91
CA TRP A 452 -10.14 4.27 24.84
C TRP A 452 -11.08 3.18 25.40
N TYR A 453 -10.66 2.40 26.39
CA TYR A 453 -11.48 1.34 26.99
C TYR A 453 -12.74 1.90 27.63
N GLN A 454 -12.61 3.02 28.33
CA GLN A 454 -13.75 3.67 28.98
C GLN A 454 -14.78 4.21 27.97
N ALA A 455 -14.33 4.60 26.78
CA ALA A 455 -15.20 5.04 25.70
C ALA A 455 -15.85 3.88 24.92
N LEU A 456 -15.32 2.64 25.05
CA LEU A 456 -15.85 1.47 24.37
C LEU A 456 -17.18 1.03 24.98
N GLN A 457 -18.21 0.97 24.16
CA GLN A 457 -19.48 0.35 24.52
C GLN A 457 -19.41 -1.18 24.31
N LEU A 458 -18.64 -1.86 25.17
CA LEU A 458 -18.52 -3.30 25.12
C LEU A 458 -19.85 -3.97 25.47
N PRO A 459 -20.32 -4.98 24.71
CA PRO A 459 -21.40 -5.85 25.11
C PRO A 459 -21.13 -6.49 26.48
N THR A 460 -22.16 -6.71 27.28
CA THR A 460 -22.05 -7.30 28.61
C THR A 460 -21.22 -8.59 28.61
N ALA A 461 -21.49 -9.49 27.67
CA ALA A 461 -20.76 -10.76 27.56
C ALA A 461 -19.24 -10.56 27.34
N THR A 462 -18.83 -9.57 26.54
CA THR A 462 -17.39 -9.27 26.32
C THR A 462 -16.79 -8.63 27.57
N ARG A 463 -17.49 -7.71 28.20
CA ARG A 463 -17.05 -7.06 29.44
C ARG A 463 -16.85 -8.10 30.55
N ASP A 464 -17.82 -8.98 30.75
CA ASP A 464 -17.76 -10.05 31.75
C ASP A 464 -16.59 -11.01 31.48
N ALA A 465 -16.36 -11.37 30.21
CA ALA A 465 -15.22 -12.19 29.83
C ALA A 465 -13.88 -11.51 30.16
N VAL A 466 -13.73 -10.23 29.84
CA VAL A 466 -12.51 -9.47 30.14
C VAL A 466 -12.27 -9.38 31.65
N THR A 467 -13.33 -9.12 32.44
CA THR A 467 -13.20 -9.02 33.91
C THR A 467 -12.85 -10.34 34.60
N GLN A 468 -13.09 -11.49 33.96
CA GLN A 468 -12.67 -12.82 34.46
C GLN A 468 -11.16 -13.06 34.35
N GLY A 469 -10.42 -12.24 33.57
CA GLY A 469 -8.97 -12.35 33.48
C GLY A 469 -8.30 -12.12 34.84
N ALA A 470 -7.49 -13.09 35.31
CA ALA A 470 -6.86 -13.05 36.62
C ALA A 470 -5.79 -11.95 36.75
N THR A 471 -5.10 -11.68 35.64
CA THR A 471 -4.00 -10.69 35.58
C THR A 471 -4.30 -9.61 34.52
N PRO A 472 -3.64 -8.44 34.59
CA PRO A 472 -3.73 -7.45 33.49
C PRO A 472 -3.38 -8.05 32.12
N ALA A 473 -2.40 -8.94 32.05
CA ALA A 473 -2.02 -9.62 30.81
C ALA A 473 -3.16 -10.50 30.25
N ASP A 474 -3.89 -11.23 31.12
CA ASP A 474 -5.03 -12.04 30.72
C ASP A 474 -6.18 -11.17 30.21
N ARG A 475 -6.47 -10.06 30.91
CA ARG A 475 -7.52 -9.12 30.49
C ARG A 475 -7.18 -8.44 29.16
N ASN A 476 -5.93 -8.03 28.97
CA ASN A 476 -5.46 -7.49 27.69
C ASN A 476 -5.61 -8.52 26.56
N MET A 477 -5.23 -9.78 26.81
CA MET A 477 -5.38 -10.87 25.85
C MET A 477 -6.86 -11.06 25.46
N LEU A 478 -7.75 -11.14 26.44
CA LEU A 478 -9.19 -11.32 26.21
C LEU A 478 -9.77 -10.16 25.41
N LEU A 479 -9.36 -8.93 25.71
CA LEU A 479 -9.81 -7.74 24.99
C LEU A 479 -9.32 -7.73 23.54
N LEU A 480 -8.02 -7.97 23.29
CA LEU A 480 -7.44 -8.04 21.95
C LEU A 480 -7.96 -9.23 21.13
N SER A 481 -8.52 -10.25 21.82
CA SER A 481 -9.16 -11.41 21.20
C SER A 481 -10.66 -11.21 20.96
N SER A 482 -11.25 -10.12 21.46
CA SER A 482 -12.69 -9.89 21.41
C SER A 482 -13.19 -9.62 19.98
N PRO A 483 -14.46 -9.99 19.67
CA PRO A 483 -15.08 -9.65 18.39
C PRO A 483 -15.05 -8.14 18.08
N GLN A 484 -15.14 -7.29 19.10
CA GLN A 484 -15.09 -5.84 18.97
C GLN A 484 -13.72 -5.35 18.54
N PHE A 485 -12.65 -5.93 19.08
CA PHE A 485 -11.29 -5.57 18.66
C PHE A 485 -10.96 -6.11 17.25
N MET A 486 -11.56 -7.20 16.83
CA MET A 486 -11.40 -7.75 15.47
C MET A 486 -11.98 -6.86 14.37
N ARG A 487 -12.72 -5.80 14.72
CA ARG A 487 -13.39 -4.89 13.79
C ARG A 487 -12.90 -3.46 13.94
N ARG A 488 -13.11 -2.69 12.87
CA ARG A 488 -12.77 -1.27 12.79
C ARG A 488 -13.89 -0.44 12.20
#